data_ef36e2ebb2bfefb16192a05df861a2fd
#
_entry.id   ef36e2ebb2bfefb16192a05df861a2fd
#
_cell.length_a   1.000
_cell.length_b   1.000
_cell.length_c   1.000
_cell.angle_alpha   90.00
_cell.angle_beta   90.00
_cell.angle_gamma   90.00
#
_symmetry.space_group_name_H-M   'P 1'
#
loop_
_entity.id
_entity.type
_entity.pdbx_description
1 polymer ?
#
loop_
_entity_poly.entity_id
_entity_poly.type
_entity_poly.pdbx_seq_one_letter_code
_entity_poly.pdbx_strand_id
1 'polypeptide(L)'
;VDVLFNCAGVVQGGTILEMPDADLDVALDLNVKAMIRTIRAVLPGMVERRDGAIINMASVASSVKGVPNRFAYGLTKAAVIGLTKAVAADYVAHNVRCNAICPGTVESPSLQERLRAQGDYEQARAAFIARQPIGRLGTPEEIADLAVYLAGATYTTGQAVAIDGGWTI
;
A
#
# COMPACT_ATOMS: atom_id res chain seq x y z
N VAL A 1 -9.09 -8.70 -17.99
CA VAL A 1 -7.99 -8.41 -17.04
C VAL A 1 -7.96 -9.54 -16.03
N ASP A 2 -6.82 -10.23 -15.90
CA ASP A 2 -6.67 -11.39 -15.02
C ASP A 2 -6.01 -10.98 -13.70
N VAL A 3 -5.13 -9.99 -13.74
CA VAL A 3 -4.47 -9.42 -12.56
C VAL A 3 -4.61 -7.90 -12.57
N LEU A 4 -5.06 -7.33 -11.46
CA LEU A 4 -5.07 -5.89 -11.20
C LEU A 4 -4.06 -5.57 -10.09
N PHE A 5 -3.07 -4.73 -10.40
CA PHE A 5 -2.14 -4.18 -9.40
C PHE A 5 -2.38 -2.68 -9.21
N ASN A 6 -2.99 -2.32 -8.09
CA ASN A 6 -3.23 -0.94 -7.69
C ASN A 6 -2.01 -0.40 -6.93
N CYS A 7 -1.11 0.28 -7.63
CA CYS A 7 0.14 0.82 -7.09
C CYS A 7 0.15 2.35 -6.91
N ALA A 8 -0.71 3.08 -7.64
CA ALA A 8 -0.75 4.54 -7.57
C ALA A 8 -1.09 5.03 -6.17
N GLY A 9 -0.43 6.11 -5.74
CA GLY A 9 -0.69 6.69 -4.44
C GLY A 9 0.23 7.87 -4.13
N VAL A 10 -0.12 8.62 -3.10
CA VAL A 10 0.62 9.79 -2.62
C VAL A 10 0.88 9.67 -1.12
N VAL A 11 2.01 10.20 -0.67
CA VAL A 11 2.40 10.29 0.75
C VAL A 11 2.38 11.74 1.17
N GLN A 12 1.36 12.14 1.91
CA GLN A 12 1.30 13.46 2.53
C GLN A 12 1.81 13.39 3.96
N GLY A 13 2.59 14.39 4.35
CA GLY A 13 3.04 14.61 5.72
C GLY A 13 2.06 15.51 6.45
N GLY A 14 2.07 15.45 7.77
CA GLY A 14 1.29 16.31 8.65
C GLY A 14 0.54 15.54 9.73
N THR A 15 0.25 16.25 10.81
CA THR A 15 -0.62 15.79 11.90
C THR A 15 -2.09 16.09 11.55
N ILE A 16 -3.02 15.57 12.36
CA ILE A 16 -4.46 15.84 12.15
C ILE A 16 -4.81 17.34 12.26
N LEU A 17 -4.06 18.10 13.05
CA LEU A 17 -4.30 19.54 13.23
C LEU A 17 -3.69 20.40 12.11
N GLU A 18 -2.68 19.88 11.43
CA GLU A 18 -1.93 20.62 10.40
C GLU A 18 -2.38 20.28 8.98
N MET A 19 -3.09 19.16 8.80
CA MET A 19 -3.50 18.68 7.48
C MET A 19 -4.63 19.54 6.90
N PRO A 20 -4.43 20.25 5.78
CA PRO A 20 -5.53 20.92 5.10
C PRO A 20 -6.55 19.91 4.55
N ASP A 21 -7.84 20.28 4.60
CA ASP A 21 -8.92 19.42 4.07
C ASP A 21 -8.70 19.07 2.58
N ALA A 22 -8.21 20.02 1.80
CA ALA A 22 -7.90 19.80 0.38
C ALA A 22 -6.84 18.69 0.16
N ASP A 23 -5.82 18.62 1.03
CA ASP A 23 -4.78 17.58 0.95
C ASP A 23 -5.33 16.22 1.41
N LEU A 24 -6.20 16.21 2.41
CA LEU A 24 -6.92 15.01 2.83
C LEU A 24 -7.82 14.48 1.70
N ASP A 25 -8.55 15.35 1.01
CA ASP A 25 -9.39 14.98 -0.12
C ASP A 25 -8.57 14.36 -1.27
N VAL A 26 -7.42 14.95 -1.60
CA VAL A 26 -6.48 14.39 -2.59
C VAL A 26 -5.99 13.01 -2.16
N ALA A 27 -5.62 12.85 -0.88
CA ALA A 27 -5.17 11.57 -0.35
C ALA A 27 -6.28 10.50 -0.46
N LEU A 28 -7.50 10.83 -0.08
CA LEU A 28 -8.65 9.93 -0.16
C LEU A 28 -9.00 9.59 -1.62
N ASP A 29 -8.97 10.58 -2.51
CA ASP A 29 -9.32 10.36 -3.92
C ASP A 29 -8.29 9.45 -4.61
N LEU A 30 -7.00 9.72 -4.43
CA LEU A 30 -5.95 8.95 -5.10
C LEU A 30 -5.66 7.61 -4.42
N ASN A 31 -5.49 7.58 -3.08
CA ASN A 31 -5.09 6.37 -2.39
C ASN A 31 -6.23 5.36 -2.20
N VAL A 32 -7.49 5.82 -2.18
CA VAL A 32 -8.64 4.96 -1.88
C VAL A 32 -9.63 4.91 -3.05
N LYS A 33 -10.22 6.05 -3.43
CA LYS A 33 -11.28 6.07 -4.45
C LYS A 33 -10.79 5.63 -5.82
N ALA A 34 -9.53 5.93 -6.20
CA ALA A 34 -8.94 5.45 -7.45
C ALA A 34 -8.90 3.92 -7.48
N MET A 35 -8.48 3.26 -6.39
CA MET A 35 -8.48 1.80 -6.30
C MET A 35 -9.90 1.22 -6.38
N ILE A 36 -10.88 1.85 -5.75
CA ILE A 36 -12.29 1.43 -5.86
C ILE A 36 -12.76 1.51 -7.31
N ARG A 37 -12.40 2.58 -8.03
CA ARG A 37 -12.79 2.76 -9.45
C ARG A 37 -12.18 1.69 -10.36
N THR A 38 -10.88 1.38 -10.19
CA THR A 38 -10.20 0.35 -10.98
C THR A 38 -10.74 -1.05 -10.66
N ILE A 39 -10.96 -1.38 -9.38
CA ILE A 39 -11.57 -2.64 -8.98
C ILE A 39 -12.95 -2.80 -9.61
N ARG A 40 -13.83 -1.80 -9.50
CA ARG A 40 -15.17 -1.83 -10.10
C ARG A 40 -15.15 -2.02 -11.61
N ALA A 41 -14.13 -1.51 -12.29
CA ALA A 41 -14.01 -1.63 -13.75
C ALA A 41 -13.63 -3.06 -14.20
N VAL A 42 -12.84 -3.80 -13.41
CA VAL A 42 -12.34 -5.12 -13.82
C VAL A 42 -13.09 -6.29 -13.18
N LEU A 43 -13.66 -6.07 -12.01
CA LEU A 43 -14.28 -7.10 -11.16
C LEU A 43 -15.42 -7.88 -11.88
N PRO A 44 -16.34 -7.25 -12.63
CA PRO A 44 -17.39 -7.99 -13.32
C PRO A 44 -16.83 -9.10 -14.24
N GLY A 45 -15.80 -8.79 -15.02
CA GLY A 45 -15.17 -9.78 -15.90
C GLY A 45 -14.40 -10.88 -15.13
N MET A 46 -13.82 -10.56 -13.98
CA MET A 46 -13.19 -11.57 -13.11
C MET A 46 -14.24 -12.53 -12.51
N VAL A 47 -15.37 -12.00 -12.06
CA VAL A 47 -16.49 -12.78 -11.52
C VAL A 47 -17.09 -13.70 -12.60
N GLU A 48 -17.31 -13.20 -13.80
CA GLU A 48 -17.84 -13.97 -14.95
C GLU A 48 -16.95 -15.15 -15.31
N ARG A 49 -15.63 -14.92 -15.40
CA ARG A 49 -14.65 -15.97 -15.70
C ARG A 49 -14.37 -16.90 -14.52
N ARG A 50 -14.80 -16.52 -13.30
CA ARG A 50 -14.46 -17.20 -12.06
C ARG A 50 -12.94 -17.30 -11.85
N ASP A 51 -12.23 -16.25 -12.21
CA ASP A 51 -10.78 -16.13 -12.06
C ASP A 51 -10.34 -14.68 -12.03
N GLY A 52 -9.51 -14.33 -11.01
CA GLY A 52 -8.95 -12.99 -10.89
C GLY A 52 -8.09 -12.82 -9.65
N ALA A 53 -7.09 -11.95 -9.76
CA ALA A 53 -6.23 -11.54 -8.67
C ALA A 53 -6.15 -10.01 -8.58
N ILE A 54 -6.45 -9.46 -7.41
CA ILE A 54 -6.34 -8.03 -7.11
C ILE A 54 -5.27 -7.86 -6.03
N ILE A 55 -4.30 -7.00 -6.31
CA ILE A 55 -3.22 -6.65 -5.37
C ILE A 55 -3.27 -5.14 -5.14
N ASN A 56 -3.46 -4.72 -3.90
CA ASN A 56 -3.53 -3.32 -3.51
C ASN A 56 -2.29 -2.89 -2.75
N MET A 57 -1.68 -1.79 -3.13
CA MET A 57 -0.54 -1.21 -2.41
C MET A 57 -1.03 -0.45 -1.18
N ALA A 58 -0.95 -1.09 -0.01
CA ALA A 58 -1.15 -0.47 1.29
C ALA A 58 0.18 0.10 1.85
N SER A 59 0.44 -0.06 3.13
CA SER A 59 1.68 0.31 3.82
C SER A 59 1.67 -0.28 5.23
N VAL A 60 2.82 -0.47 5.86
CA VAL A 60 2.87 -0.68 7.32
C VAL A 60 2.39 0.55 8.07
N ALA A 61 2.61 1.77 7.56
CA ALA A 61 2.00 2.99 8.08
C ALA A 61 0.49 3.01 7.76
N SER A 62 -0.30 2.29 8.57
CA SER A 62 -1.72 2.04 8.37
C SER A 62 -2.34 1.53 9.67
N SER A 63 -3.31 0.62 9.59
CA SER A 63 -3.80 -0.15 10.75
C SER A 63 -2.76 -1.14 11.31
N VAL A 64 -1.64 -1.36 10.61
CA VAL A 64 -0.54 -2.21 11.09
C VAL A 64 0.33 -1.45 12.10
N LYS A 65 0.70 -0.19 11.78
CA LYS A 65 1.55 0.64 12.65
C LYS A 65 1.22 2.12 12.52
N GLY A 66 1.02 2.80 13.64
CA GLY A 66 0.95 4.27 13.69
C GLY A 66 2.33 4.89 13.43
N VAL A 67 2.40 5.87 12.55
CA VAL A 67 3.64 6.59 12.22
C VAL A 67 3.40 8.10 12.39
N PRO A 68 4.23 8.80 13.20
CA PRO A 68 4.09 10.24 13.38
C PRO A 68 4.13 11.01 12.05
N ASN A 69 3.38 12.12 11.98
CA ASN A 69 3.28 12.97 10.78
C ASN A 69 2.82 12.23 9.52
N ARG A 70 1.90 11.26 9.68
CA ARG A 70 1.34 10.47 8.59
C ARG A 70 -0.19 10.30 8.74
N PHE A 71 -0.89 11.32 9.25
CA PHE A 71 -2.33 11.24 9.53
C PHE A 71 -3.12 10.78 8.28
N ALA A 72 -3.16 11.58 7.22
CA ALA A 72 -3.92 11.25 6.01
C ALA A 72 -3.40 9.99 5.31
N TYR A 73 -2.08 9.82 5.27
CA TYR A 73 -1.47 8.63 4.68
C TYR A 73 -1.85 7.35 5.43
N GLY A 74 -1.66 7.33 6.75
CA GLY A 74 -2.01 6.17 7.60
C GLY A 74 -3.50 5.84 7.52
N LEU A 75 -4.37 6.85 7.57
CA LEU A 75 -5.81 6.71 7.40
C LEU A 75 -6.15 6.03 6.06
N THR A 76 -5.63 6.56 4.95
CA THR A 76 -5.94 6.05 3.62
C THR A 76 -5.39 4.64 3.39
N LYS A 77 -4.18 4.33 3.91
CA LYS A 77 -3.60 2.99 3.79
C LYS A 77 -4.29 1.96 4.70
N ALA A 78 -4.84 2.36 5.84
CA ALA A 78 -5.74 1.52 6.64
C ALA A 78 -7.06 1.23 5.89
N ALA A 79 -7.63 2.23 5.21
CA ALA A 79 -8.80 2.03 4.36
C ALA A 79 -8.55 1.04 3.21
N VAL A 80 -7.36 1.05 2.60
CA VAL A 80 -6.96 0.06 1.57
C VAL A 80 -6.95 -1.37 2.14
N ILE A 81 -6.50 -1.57 3.37
CA ILE A 81 -6.55 -2.89 4.03
C ILE A 81 -8.01 -3.32 4.24
N GLY A 82 -8.87 -2.41 4.69
CA GLY A 82 -10.31 -2.67 4.84
C GLY A 82 -10.98 -3.02 3.50
N LEU A 83 -10.72 -2.22 2.45
CA LEU A 83 -11.18 -2.48 1.08
C LEU A 83 -10.76 -3.87 0.59
N THR A 84 -9.49 -4.23 0.80
CA THR A 84 -8.94 -5.54 0.40
C THR A 84 -9.70 -6.69 1.04
N LYS A 85 -9.95 -6.62 2.34
CA LYS A 85 -10.68 -7.66 3.08
C LYS A 85 -12.14 -7.75 2.65
N ALA A 86 -12.80 -6.62 2.44
CA ALA A 86 -14.19 -6.58 1.99
C ALA A 86 -14.34 -7.24 0.61
N VAL A 87 -13.51 -6.83 -0.37
CA VAL A 87 -13.53 -7.42 -1.71
C VAL A 87 -13.22 -8.93 -1.67
N ALA A 88 -12.23 -9.34 -0.87
CA ALA A 88 -11.92 -10.76 -0.71
C ALA A 88 -13.11 -11.55 -0.15
N ALA A 89 -13.76 -11.05 0.89
CA ALA A 89 -14.90 -11.73 1.53
C ALA A 89 -16.09 -11.86 0.58
N ASP A 90 -16.39 -10.82 -0.20
CA ASP A 90 -17.54 -10.81 -1.09
C ASP A 90 -17.35 -11.70 -2.33
N TYR A 91 -16.11 -11.88 -2.81
CA TYR A 91 -15.86 -12.49 -4.12
C TYR A 91 -15.01 -13.77 -4.08
N VAL A 92 -14.59 -14.26 -2.92
CA VAL A 92 -13.84 -15.53 -2.81
C VAL A 92 -14.61 -16.72 -3.38
N ALA A 93 -15.93 -16.77 -3.23
CA ALA A 93 -16.78 -17.83 -3.81
C ALA A 93 -16.81 -17.82 -5.36
N HIS A 94 -16.40 -16.71 -5.96
CA HIS A 94 -16.22 -16.56 -7.41
C HIS A 94 -14.78 -16.78 -7.88
N ASN A 95 -13.92 -17.32 -7.01
CA ASN A 95 -12.49 -17.51 -7.26
C ASN A 95 -11.74 -16.20 -7.61
N VAL A 96 -12.21 -15.08 -7.09
CA VAL A 96 -11.50 -13.80 -7.16
C VAL A 96 -10.80 -13.53 -5.84
N ARG A 97 -9.49 -13.35 -5.89
CA ARG A 97 -8.63 -13.10 -4.73
C ARG A 97 -8.27 -11.62 -4.64
N CYS A 98 -8.21 -11.10 -3.43
CA CYS A 98 -7.80 -9.73 -3.19
C CYS A 98 -6.85 -9.68 -2.00
N ASN A 99 -5.63 -9.17 -2.20
CA ASN A 99 -4.60 -9.06 -1.17
C ASN A 99 -3.99 -7.66 -1.15
N ALA A 100 -3.42 -7.26 -0.03
CA ALA A 100 -2.68 -6.02 0.11
C ALA A 100 -1.21 -6.30 0.43
N ILE A 101 -0.31 -5.52 -0.17
CA ILE A 101 1.10 -5.44 0.21
C ILE A 101 1.26 -4.24 1.14
N CYS A 102 1.95 -4.45 2.27
CA CYS A 102 2.24 -3.43 3.26
C CYS A 102 3.77 -3.22 3.37
N PRO A 103 4.38 -2.41 2.48
CA PRO A 103 5.81 -2.16 2.54
C PRO A 103 6.22 -1.33 3.76
N GLY A 104 7.45 -1.53 4.21
CA GLY A 104 8.20 -0.57 4.99
C GLY A 104 8.70 0.58 4.12
N THR A 105 9.91 1.07 4.39
CA THR A 105 10.51 2.10 3.53
C THR A 105 11.23 1.46 2.35
N VAL A 106 10.84 1.83 1.15
CA VAL A 106 11.36 1.32 -0.13
C VAL A 106 12.03 2.45 -0.91
N GLU A 107 13.16 2.16 -1.54
CA GLU A 107 13.82 3.09 -2.47
C GLU A 107 12.86 3.46 -3.60
N SER A 108 12.69 4.75 -3.84
CA SER A 108 11.83 5.27 -4.89
C SER A 108 12.18 6.72 -5.21
N PRO A 109 11.86 7.22 -6.42
CA PRO A 109 12.03 8.65 -6.74
C PRO A 109 11.35 9.56 -5.73
N SER A 110 10.12 9.25 -5.33
CA SER A 110 9.36 10.00 -4.33
C SER A 110 10.03 10.00 -2.94
N LEU A 111 10.69 8.91 -2.54
CA LEU A 111 11.48 8.90 -1.30
C LEU A 111 12.69 9.81 -1.43
N GLN A 112 13.41 9.76 -2.54
CA GLN A 112 14.57 10.60 -2.79
C GLN A 112 14.24 12.10 -2.73
N GLU A 113 13.11 12.52 -3.30
CA GLU A 113 12.62 13.89 -3.22
C GLU A 113 12.33 14.31 -1.77
N ARG A 114 11.66 13.45 -1.01
CA ARG A 114 11.35 13.70 0.41
C ARG A 114 12.59 13.75 1.30
N LEU A 115 13.62 12.95 1.00
CA LEU A 115 14.89 13.02 1.72
C LEU A 115 15.62 14.33 1.45
N ARG A 116 15.68 14.78 0.18
CA ARG A 116 16.29 16.07 -0.19
C ARG A 116 15.57 17.25 0.44
N ALA A 117 14.25 17.18 0.57
CA ALA A 117 13.45 18.24 1.19
C ALA A 117 13.70 18.42 2.71
N GLN A 118 14.37 17.48 3.37
CA GLN A 118 14.69 17.57 4.80
C GLN A 118 16.00 18.30 5.10
N GLY A 119 16.72 18.74 4.08
CA GLY A 119 17.98 19.49 4.20
C GLY A 119 19.20 18.58 4.18
N ASP A 120 19.57 17.95 5.29
CA ASP A 120 20.68 17.01 5.34
C ASP A 120 20.21 15.61 4.83
N TYR A 121 20.52 15.34 3.58
CA TYR A 121 20.14 14.11 2.89
C TYR A 121 20.68 12.85 3.57
N GLU A 122 21.96 12.85 3.97
CA GLU A 122 22.60 11.66 4.56
C GLU A 122 22.02 11.36 5.95
N GLN A 123 21.79 12.40 6.76
CA GLN A 123 21.14 12.26 8.05
C GLN A 123 19.68 11.75 7.89
N ALA A 124 18.93 12.35 6.98
CA ALA A 124 17.57 11.93 6.69
C ALA A 124 17.53 10.47 6.20
N ARG A 125 18.42 10.09 5.29
CA ARG A 125 18.51 8.72 4.77
C ARG A 125 18.85 7.72 5.87
N ALA A 126 19.82 8.03 6.72
CA ALA A 126 20.19 7.18 7.86
C ALA A 126 19.01 6.97 8.83
N ALA A 127 18.23 8.02 9.11
CA ALA A 127 17.03 7.95 9.95
C ALA A 127 15.92 7.06 9.33
N PHE A 128 15.79 7.05 8.01
CA PHE A 128 14.85 6.15 7.33
C PHE A 128 15.32 4.70 7.33
N ILE A 129 16.63 4.44 7.17
CA ILE A 129 17.23 3.11 7.26
C ILE A 129 17.04 2.55 8.68
N ALA A 130 17.30 3.35 9.71
CA ALA A 130 17.20 2.94 11.11
C ALA A 130 15.79 2.49 11.55
N ARG A 131 14.76 2.77 10.76
CA ARG A 131 13.39 2.27 11.01
C ARG A 131 13.25 0.78 10.76
N GLN A 132 14.07 0.22 9.88
CA GLN A 132 14.06 -1.19 9.51
C GLN A 132 15.20 -1.92 10.22
N PRO A 133 14.92 -2.87 11.17
CA PRO A 133 15.95 -3.65 11.85
C PRO A 133 16.90 -4.41 10.92
N ILE A 134 16.47 -4.73 9.70
CA ILE A 134 17.34 -5.35 8.68
C ILE A 134 18.53 -4.46 8.24
N GLY A 135 18.52 -3.16 8.59
CA GLY A 135 19.64 -2.24 8.37
C GLY A 135 19.73 -1.65 6.95
N ARG A 136 18.69 -1.77 6.14
CA ARG A 136 18.62 -1.17 4.80
C ARG A 136 17.19 -0.82 4.40
N LEU A 137 17.05 -0.04 3.34
CA LEU A 137 15.76 0.16 2.67
C LEU A 137 15.42 -1.07 1.82
N GLY A 138 14.13 -1.32 1.60
CA GLY A 138 13.67 -2.28 0.62
C GLY A 138 13.91 -1.78 -0.80
N THR A 139 13.91 -2.69 -1.78
CA THR A 139 13.99 -2.34 -3.20
C THR A 139 12.63 -2.48 -3.88
N PRO A 140 12.39 -1.77 -4.99
CA PRO A 140 11.17 -1.96 -5.79
C PRO A 140 11.00 -3.41 -6.28
N GLU A 141 12.10 -4.09 -6.58
CA GLU A 141 12.13 -5.48 -7.05
C GLU A 141 11.58 -6.43 -5.98
N GLU A 142 11.97 -6.25 -4.71
CA GLU A 142 11.46 -7.06 -3.59
C GLU A 142 9.93 -6.92 -3.44
N ILE A 143 9.40 -5.73 -3.70
CA ILE A 143 7.94 -5.50 -3.67
C ILE A 143 7.27 -6.14 -4.89
N ALA A 144 7.91 -6.05 -6.08
CA ALA A 144 7.41 -6.66 -7.31
C ALA A 144 7.37 -8.19 -7.21
N ASP A 145 8.39 -8.83 -6.63
CA ASP A 145 8.43 -10.27 -6.40
C ASP A 145 7.25 -10.74 -5.54
N LEU A 146 6.93 -10.00 -4.47
CA LEU A 146 5.75 -10.29 -3.65
C LEU A 146 4.45 -10.08 -4.43
N ALA A 147 4.36 -9.06 -5.29
CA ALA A 147 3.18 -8.85 -6.13
C ALA A 147 2.98 -10.01 -7.12
N VAL A 148 4.05 -10.48 -7.76
CA VAL A 148 4.02 -11.65 -8.66
C VAL A 148 3.61 -12.92 -7.89
N TYR A 149 4.16 -13.14 -6.70
CA TYR A 149 3.75 -14.26 -5.85
C TYR A 149 2.25 -14.21 -5.54
N LEU A 150 1.74 -13.06 -5.09
CA LEU A 150 0.32 -12.90 -4.73
C LEU A 150 -0.61 -13.04 -5.95
N ALA A 151 -0.14 -12.67 -7.14
CA ALA A 151 -0.90 -12.89 -8.37
C ALA A 151 -1.13 -14.38 -8.64
N GLY A 152 -0.16 -15.24 -8.34
CA GLY A 152 -0.24 -16.70 -8.53
C GLY A 152 -0.66 -17.52 -7.31
N ALA A 153 -0.70 -16.93 -6.11
CA ALA A 153 -0.95 -17.64 -4.84
C ALA A 153 -2.43 -18.00 -4.67
N THR A 154 -2.85 -19.14 -5.16
CA THR A 154 -4.27 -19.56 -5.25
C THR A 154 -4.96 -19.79 -3.90
N TYR A 155 -4.21 -19.97 -2.81
CA TYR A 155 -4.77 -20.18 -1.45
C TYR A 155 -4.62 -18.96 -0.54
N THR A 156 -4.29 -17.78 -1.12
CA THR A 156 -4.05 -16.54 -0.38
C THR A 156 -5.04 -15.47 -0.82
N THR A 157 -5.95 -15.08 0.08
CA THR A 157 -6.90 -13.97 -0.15
C THR A 157 -7.23 -13.26 1.16
N GLY A 158 -7.59 -11.98 1.10
CA GLY A 158 -7.94 -11.15 2.25
C GLY A 158 -6.75 -10.76 3.14
N GLN A 159 -5.52 -11.01 2.69
CA GLN A 159 -4.33 -10.80 3.51
C GLN A 159 -3.73 -9.41 3.31
N ALA A 160 -3.19 -8.86 4.40
CA ALA A 160 -2.33 -7.68 4.39
C ALA A 160 -0.90 -8.14 4.75
N VAL A 161 -0.06 -8.28 3.74
CA VAL A 161 1.27 -8.89 3.87
C VAL A 161 2.31 -7.81 4.09
N ALA A 162 2.94 -7.80 5.27
CA ALA A 162 4.04 -6.89 5.56
C ALA A 162 5.33 -7.35 4.86
N ILE A 163 6.04 -6.40 4.26
CA ILE A 163 7.37 -6.55 3.69
C ILE A 163 8.17 -5.29 4.05
N ASP A 164 8.80 -5.29 5.23
CA ASP A 164 9.19 -4.06 5.91
C ASP A 164 10.56 -4.11 6.61
N GLY A 165 11.32 -5.16 6.38
CA GLY A 165 12.62 -5.33 7.02
C GLY A 165 12.57 -5.39 8.55
N GLY A 166 11.44 -5.83 9.10
CA GLY A 166 11.25 -5.98 10.55
C GLY A 166 10.74 -4.70 11.25
N TRP A 167 10.29 -3.66 10.51
CA TRP A 167 9.84 -2.42 11.15
C TRP A 167 8.62 -2.59 12.07
N THR A 168 7.84 -3.63 11.88
CA THR A 168 6.60 -3.89 12.65
C THR A 168 6.75 -4.91 13.78
N ILE A 169 7.93 -5.48 13.98
CA ILE A 169 8.24 -6.39 15.09
C ILE A 169 8.87 -5.68 16.27
#